data_bda1c75c4cded50ad89c40410d15ea98
#
_entry.id   bda1c75c4cded50ad89c40410d15ea98
#
_cell.length_a   1.000
_cell.length_b   1.000
_cell.length_c   1.000
_cell.angle_alpha   90.00
_cell.angle_beta   90.00
_cell.angle_gamma   90.00
#
_symmetry.space_group_name_H-M   'P 1'
#
loop_
_entity.id
_entity.type
_entity.pdbx_description
1 polymer ?
#
loop_
_entity_poly.entity_id
_entity_poly.type
_entity_poly.pdbx_seq_one_letter_code
_entity_poly.pdbx_strand_id
1 'polypeptide(L)'
;MLYRVYGVSGLYRFLCSLLVAVGLLMPLVVAEASGITSYPALVSPDYWLKQNTQGEQLVLDAKGISSLNSNIASLSRTVYDMTTYPATYSGDALKTRIMNYQALEDDLYLNGNKVSENYKNILRAQTNIKAIPNTVTVRYAVTTTRAAIRNLPTGQGLFYYAADKDFDVLQETMLDPGEPVAILHQSANGYFYYVQSYNYSGWISRFNVGLTDKKTWLQFAKPKEFLVVTDAKYALKVGKNEVLYQQGVRLPLVAEQPALYTVEVPQKLPNGNLQKHKVNVPKLAKAVHKGYLPYTSNNIVRSAFRFYGMPYGWGGFKDSVDCSALILNAYRTVGIYLPRNTDEQANTAGVRTLLEGLDKAQRTAVLKDLQPGAALYMDGHVLLYLGQIKGEPYCIQALGSYFVKGERQREMHVVVSDLTLQRSSGNSLLEDVHTAVEFK
;
A
#
# COMPACT_ATOMS: atom_id res chain seq x y z
N MET A 1 -74.92 33.22 16.84
CA MET A 1 -74.10 34.10 17.67
C MET A 1 -72.67 34.11 17.09
N LEU A 2 -72.35 35.21 16.43
CA LEU A 2 -71.12 35.42 15.71
C LEU A 2 -69.99 35.74 16.71
N TYR A 3 -68.82 35.15 16.50
CA TYR A 3 -67.54 35.80 16.88
C TYR A 3 -66.53 35.68 15.77
N ARG A 4 -66.14 36.82 15.23
CA ARG A 4 -64.99 37.08 14.35
C ARG A 4 -63.70 36.87 15.11
N VAL A 5 -62.72 36.20 14.53
CA VAL A 5 -61.33 36.28 14.93
C VAL A 5 -60.52 36.83 13.76
N TYR A 6 -59.88 37.97 14.01
CA TYR A 6 -59.02 38.68 13.08
C TYR A 6 -57.71 37.94 12.84
N GLY A 7 -57.25 38.02 11.60
CA GLY A 7 -55.98 37.42 11.17
C GLY A 7 -54.75 38.17 11.70
N VAL A 8 -53.72 37.36 11.97
CA VAL A 8 -52.34 37.83 12.14
C VAL A 8 -51.56 37.14 11.01
N SER A 9 -51.57 37.72 9.82
CA SER A 9 -50.72 37.37 8.71
C SER A 9 -49.94 38.59 8.29
N GLY A 10 -48.72 38.76 8.77
CA GLY A 10 -47.92 39.90 8.36
C GLY A 10 -46.49 39.96 8.92
N LEU A 11 -46.17 39.17 9.95
CA LEU A 11 -44.90 39.30 10.64
C LEU A 11 -43.92 38.09 10.49
N TYR A 12 -44.34 37.02 9.85
CA TYR A 12 -43.48 35.81 9.67
C TYR A 12 -42.76 35.74 8.33
N ARG A 13 -42.98 36.66 7.40
CA ARG A 13 -42.31 36.69 6.10
C ARG A 13 -41.03 37.53 6.05
N PHE A 14 -40.70 38.31 7.06
CA PHE A 14 -39.50 39.16 7.09
C PHE A 14 -38.35 38.58 7.94
N LEU A 15 -38.59 37.52 8.72
CA LEU A 15 -37.54 36.91 9.57
C LEU A 15 -36.89 35.67 8.90
N CYS A 16 -37.49 35.13 7.85
CA CYS A 16 -36.84 33.98 7.13
C CYS A 16 -35.86 34.42 6.04
N SER A 17 -35.85 35.69 5.64
CA SER A 17 -34.96 36.19 4.58
C SER A 17 -33.61 36.71 5.10
N LEU A 18 -33.43 36.84 6.42
CA LEU A 18 -32.15 37.30 7.01
C LEU A 18 -31.28 36.18 7.57
N LEU A 19 -31.76 34.92 7.57
CA LEU A 19 -30.99 33.76 8.05
C LEU A 19 -30.27 32.99 6.94
N VAL A 20 -30.46 33.32 5.66
CA VAL A 20 -29.80 32.68 4.54
C VAL A 20 -28.53 33.40 4.07
N ALA A 21 -28.30 34.64 4.50
CA ALA A 21 -27.12 35.40 4.04
C ALA A 21 -25.96 35.48 5.03
N VAL A 22 -26.05 34.87 6.23
CA VAL A 22 -24.96 34.84 7.23
C VAL A 22 -24.21 33.49 7.23
N GLY A 23 -24.65 32.51 6.44
CA GLY A 23 -24.04 31.14 6.37
C GLY A 23 -22.78 31.04 5.51
N LEU A 24 -22.25 32.10 4.92
CA LEU A 24 -21.18 32.01 3.89
C LEU A 24 -19.88 32.73 4.22
N LEU A 25 -19.70 33.23 5.43
CA LEU A 25 -18.46 33.89 5.88
C LEU A 25 -18.15 33.53 7.35
N MET A 26 -18.21 32.25 7.72
CA MET A 26 -17.39 31.87 8.87
C MET A 26 -15.95 31.81 8.36
N PRO A 27 -15.03 32.63 8.92
CA PRO A 27 -13.62 32.37 8.71
C PRO A 27 -13.38 30.91 9.16
N LEU A 28 -12.69 30.10 8.33
CA LEU A 28 -12.13 28.86 8.78
C LEU A 28 -11.24 29.17 9.99
N VAL A 29 -11.79 29.18 11.19
CA VAL A 29 -11.03 29.04 12.40
C VAL A 29 -10.59 27.57 12.34
N VAL A 30 -9.48 27.32 11.63
CA VAL A 30 -8.69 26.13 11.87
C VAL A 30 -8.27 26.26 13.31
N ALA A 31 -9.02 25.66 14.22
CA ALA A 31 -8.53 25.43 15.57
C ALA A 31 -7.15 24.83 15.38
N GLU A 32 -6.16 25.30 16.11
CA GLU A 32 -4.82 24.74 16.18
C GLU A 32 -4.92 23.31 16.72
N ALA A 33 -5.40 22.39 15.88
CA ALA A 33 -5.36 20.98 16.14
C ALA A 33 -3.99 20.51 15.68
N SER A 34 -3.01 20.62 16.59
CA SER A 34 -1.74 19.94 16.44
C SER A 34 -2.00 18.44 16.42
N GLY A 35 -1.64 17.77 15.32
CA GLY A 35 -1.72 16.33 15.23
C GLY A 35 -2.71 15.80 14.20
N ILE A 36 -3.40 14.69 14.55
CA ILE A 36 -4.39 14.06 13.69
C ILE A 36 -5.62 14.96 13.55
N THR A 37 -6.01 15.26 12.30
CA THR A 37 -7.18 16.09 12.03
C THR A 37 -8.41 15.24 11.71
N SER A 38 -9.54 15.64 12.28
CA SER A 38 -10.89 15.15 11.92
C SER A 38 -11.71 16.21 11.20
N TYR A 39 -11.11 17.36 10.87
CA TYR A 39 -11.83 18.44 10.20
C TYR A 39 -12.29 18.01 8.80
N PRO A 40 -13.61 18.02 8.48
CA PRO A 40 -14.16 17.39 7.29
C PRO A 40 -13.52 17.83 5.97
N ALA A 41 -13.12 19.08 5.84
CA ALA A 41 -12.47 19.55 4.63
C ALA A 41 -11.07 18.96 4.46
N LEU A 42 -10.29 18.79 5.54
CA LEU A 42 -8.91 18.30 5.47
C LEU A 42 -8.83 16.80 5.28
N VAL A 43 -9.87 16.07 5.67
CA VAL A 43 -9.96 14.61 5.46
C VAL A 43 -10.64 14.25 4.12
N SER A 44 -10.90 15.25 3.29
CA SER A 44 -11.36 15.08 1.91
C SER A 44 -10.23 15.39 0.91
N PRO A 45 -10.04 14.60 -0.14
CA PRO A 45 -9.07 14.92 -1.18
C PRO A 45 -9.37 16.25 -1.87
N ASP A 46 -10.64 16.62 -2.02
CA ASP A 46 -11.07 17.81 -2.78
C ASP A 46 -10.44 19.12 -2.27
N TYR A 47 -10.21 19.22 -0.97
CA TYR A 47 -9.52 20.38 -0.40
C TYR A 47 -8.09 20.51 -0.95
N TRP A 48 -7.32 19.43 -0.86
CA TRP A 48 -5.91 19.38 -1.27
C TRP A 48 -5.74 19.54 -2.76
N LEU A 49 -6.63 18.92 -3.55
CA LEU A 49 -6.61 19.01 -5.01
C LEU A 49 -6.86 20.43 -5.50
N LYS A 50 -7.74 21.20 -4.81
CA LYS A 50 -8.01 22.61 -5.14
C LYS A 50 -6.83 23.53 -4.82
N GLN A 51 -6.07 23.21 -3.76
CA GLN A 51 -4.87 23.98 -3.40
C GLN A 51 -3.72 23.74 -4.38
N ASN A 52 -3.65 22.56 -4.98
CA ASN A 52 -2.62 22.18 -5.94
C ASN A 52 -3.00 22.60 -7.36
N THR A 53 -2.79 23.86 -7.70
CA THR A 53 -3.19 24.43 -9.00
C THR A 53 -2.51 23.79 -10.21
N GLN A 54 -1.35 23.17 -10.03
CA GLN A 54 -0.61 22.45 -11.08
C GLN A 54 -0.77 20.93 -10.98
N GLY A 55 -1.58 20.45 -10.04
CA GLY A 55 -1.68 19.05 -9.68
C GLY A 55 -2.22 18.11 -10.77
N GLU A 56 -2.87 18.63 -11.79
CA GLU A 56 -3.34 17.87 -12.97
C GLU A 56 -2.29 17.83 -14.11
N GLN A 57 -1.17 18.54 -13.98
CA GLN A 57 -0.10 18.47 -15.00
C GLN A 57 0.57 17.10 -14.94
N LEU A 58 0.91 16.59 -16.12
CA LEU A 58 1.60 15.31 -16.24
C LEU A 58 3.02 15.43 -15.69
N VAL A 59 3.35 14.60 -14.67
CA VAL A 59 4.69 14.54 -14.08
C VAL A 59 5.66 13.79 -15.00
N LEU A 60 5.25 12.62 -15.47
CA LEU A 60 5.96 11.80 -16.45
C LEU A 60 4.97 11.19 -17.44
N ASP A 61 5.39 11.10 -18.70
CA ASP A 61 4.70 10.29 -19.70
C ASP A 61 5.05 8.79 -19.55
N ALA A 62 4.46 7.94 -20.37
CA ALA A 62 4.68 6.50 -20.34
C ALA A 62 6.17 6.10 -20.53
N LYS A 63 6.92 6.87 -21.32
CA LYS A 63 8.35 6.63 -21.55
C LYS A 63 9.17 7.01 -20.31
N GLY A 64 8.86 8.15 -19.70
CA GLY A 64 9.47 8.59 -18.45
C GLY A 64 9.22 7.59 -17.30
N ILE A 65 7.98 7.09 -17.15
CA ILE A 65 7.63 6.06 -16.17
C ILE A 65 8.42 4.76 -16.43
N SER A 66 8.56 4.35 -17.70
CA SER A 66 9.34 3.15 -18.05
C SER A 66 10.82 3.32 -17.68
N SER A 67 11.41 4.49 -17.95
CA SER A 67 12.79 4.82 -17.59
C SER A 67 12.97 4.85 -16.07
N LEU A 68 12.05 5.48 -15.36
CA LEU A 68 12.06 5.50 -13.87
C LEU A 68 12.02 4.08 -13.29
N ASN A 69 11.10 3.22 -13.77
CA ASN A 69 11.02 1.81 -13.32
C ASN A 69 12.30 1.02 -13.61
N SER A 70 12.96 1.26 -14.75
CA SER A 70 14.25 0.63 -15.07
C SER A 70 15.34 1.09 -14.12
N ASN A 71 15.37 2.37 -13.77
CA ASN A 71 16.32 2.92 -12.79
C ASN A 71 16.04 2.38 -11.39
N ILE A 72 14.76 2.28 -10.97
CA ILE A 72 14.37 1.67 -9.69
C ILE A 72 14.88 0.23 -9.64
N ALA A 73 14.64 -0.59 -10.66
CA ALA A 73 15.09 -1.98 -10.70
C ALA A 73 16.61 -2.11 -10.71
N SER A 74 17.34 -1.17 -11.31
CA SER A 74 18.82 -1.19 -11.35
C SER A 74 19.47 -0.82 -10.02
N LEU A 75 18.83 0.06 -9.24
CA LEU A 75 19.33 0.53 -7.94
C LEU A 75 18.87 -0.37 -6.79
N SER A 76 17.70 -1.01 -6.92
CA SER A 76 17.15 -1.85 -5.87
C SER A 76 17.72 -3.27 -5.93
N ARG A 77 17.96 -3.88 -4.75
CA ARG A 77 18.32 -5.30 -4.62
C ARG A 77 17.11 -6.22 -4.57
N THR A 78 15.90 -5.67 -4.44
CA THR A 78 14.65 -6.41 -4.23
C THR A 78 13.67 -6.28 -5.37
N VAL A 79 13.79 -5.24 -6.22
CA VAL A 79 12.88 -5.02 -7.36
C VAL A 79 13.43 -5.73 -8.62
N TYR A 80 12.58 -6.53 -9.23
CA TYR A 80 12.90 -7.33 -10.42
C TYR A 80 11.87 -7.06 -11.54
N ASP A 81 12.37 -6.91 -12.77
CA ASP A 81 11.51 -7.07 -13.93
C ASP A 81 11.19 -8.56 -14.09
N MET A 82 9.98 -8.94 -13.71
CA MET A 82 9.56 -10.33 -13.77
C MET A 82 9.57 -10.88 -15.21
N THR A 83 9.48 -10.02 -16.24
CA THR A 83 9.51 -10.50 -17.64
C THR A 83 10.87 -11.05 -18.07
N THR A 84 11.93 -10.59 -17.42
CA THR A 84 13.33 -11.00 -17.67
C THR A 84 13.88 -11.91 -16.57
N TYR A 85 13.04 -12.34 -15.60
CA TYR A 85 13.51 -13.17 -14.50
C TYR A 85 14.15 -14.47 -15.00
N PRO A 86 15.35 -14.84 -14.48
CA PRO A 86 16.12 -15.97 -15.00
C PRO A 86 15.39 -17.31 -14.84
N ALA A 87 15.67 -18.28 -15.73
CA ALA A 87 15.12 -19.62 -15.66
C ALA A 87 15.80 -20.51 -14.59
N THR A 88 16.97 -20.08 -14.10
CA THR A 88 17.73 -20.78 -13.05
C THR A 88 18.21 -19.78 -12.00
N TYR A 89 18.44 -20.26 -10.78
CA TYR A 89 18.95 -19.46 -9.68
C TYR A 89 20.07 -20.21 -8.93
N SER A 90 21.04 -19.49 -8.36
CA SER A 90 22.11 -20.08 -7.56
C SER A 90 21.56 -20.69 -6.28
N GLY A 91 21.83 -21.96 -6.04
CA GLY A 91 21.45 -22.66 -4.81
C GLY A 91 22.08 -22.05 -3.56
N ASP A 92 23.35 -21.65 -3.64
CA ASP A 92 24.05 -21.07 -2.50
C ASP A 92 23.53 -19.66 -2.17
N ALA A 93 23.26 -18.83 -3.19
CA ALA A 93 22.61 -17.56 -2.99
C ALA A 93 21.21 -17.72 -2.37
N LEU A 94 20.46 -18.75 -2.77
CA LEU A 94 19.16 -19.05 -2.20
C LEU A 94 19.26 -19.53 -0.75
N LYS A 95 20.20 -20.43 -0.42
CA LYS A 95 20.48 -20.86 0.96
C LYS A 95 20.78 -19.67 1.86
N THR A 96 21.69 -18.78 1.44
CA THR A 96 22.06 -17.58 2.18
C THR A 96 20.83 -16.69 2.45
N ARG A 97 19.97 -16.51 1.44
CA ARG A 97 18.75 -15.70 1.57
C ARG A 97 17.74 -16.30 2.54
N ILE A 98 17.52 -17.64 2.49
CA ILE A 98 16.56 -18.33 3.35
C ILE A 98 17.09 -18.44 4.79
N MET A 99 18.39 -18.52 5.01
CA MET A 99 19.00 -18.60 6.35
C MET A 99 18.95 -17.32 7.17
N ASN A 100 18.32 -16.26 6.68
CA ASN A 100 18.09 -15.06 7.47
C ASN A 100 16.99 -15.32 8.52
N TYR A 101 17.37 -15.85 9.68
CA TYR A 101 16.47 -16.20 10.80
C TYR A 101 16.46 -15.15 11.91
N GLN A 102 16.86 -13.92 11.62
CA GLN A 102 17.03 -12.88 12.63
C GLN A 102 15.82 -12.74 13.56
N ALA A 103 14.60 -12.83 13.01
CA ALA A 103 13.38 -12.78 13.81
C ALA A 103 13.27 -13.89 14.89
N LEU A 104 13.98 -15.02 14.74
CA LEU A 104 13.97 -16.11 15.72
C LEU A 104 15.03 -15.97 16.83
N GLU A 105 15.86 -14.95 16.79
CA GLU A 105 16.85 -14.69 17.84
C GLU A 105 16.21 -14.04 19.08
N ASP A 106 15.08 -13.36 18.90
CA ASP A 106 14.35 -12.67 19.96
C ASP A 106 13.41 -13.58 20.75
N ASP A 107 13.00 -13.10 21.92
CA ASP A 107 11.90 -13.68 22.67
C ASP A 107 10.58 -13.40 21.95
N LEU A 108 9.92 -14.45 21.53
CA LEU A 108 8.67 -14.37 20.77
C LEU A 108 7.53 -15.08 21.48
N TYR A 109 6.30 -14.68 21.14
CA TYR A 109 5.07 -15.22 21.68
C TYR A 109 4.17 -15.77 20.58
N LEU A 110 3.59 -16.94 20.83
CA LEU A 110 2.55 -17.59 20.02
C LEU A 110 1.32 -17.80 20.89
N ASN A 111 0.18 -17.20 20.50
CA ASN A 111 -1.07 -17.29 21.27
C ASN A 111 -0.89 -16.92 22.77
N GLY A 112 -0.10 -15.91 23.06
CA GLY A 112 0.17 -15.43 24.42
C GLY A 112 1.22 -16.21 25.20
N ASN A 113 1.74 -17.32 24.66
CA ASN A 113 2.77 -18.14 25.33
C ASN A 113 4.15 -17.91 24.69
N LYS A 114 5.19 -17.90 25.51
CA LYS A 114 6.57 -17.77 25.05
C LYS A 114 6.94 -18.96 24.15
N VAL A 115 7.52 -18.67 23.01
CA VAL A 115 7.96 -19.67 22.02
C VAL A 115 9.21 -20.39 22.53
N SER A 116 9.19 -21.72 22.55
CA SER A 116 10.34 -22.53 22.94
C SER A 116 11.39 -22.62 21.85
N GLU A 117 12.66 -22.85 22.23
CA GLU A 117 13.74 -23.12 21.27
C GLU A 117 13.46 -24.37 20.41
N ASN A 118 12.79 -25.37 20.96
CA ASN A 118 12.39 -26.54 20.17
C ASN A 118 11.44 -26.13 19.03
N TYR A 119 10.47 -25.26 19.27
CA TYR A 119 9.57 -24.75 18.22
C TYR A 119 10.31 -23.93 17.17
N LYS A 120 11.24 -23.05 17.59
CA LYS A 120 12.10 -22.30 16.66
C LYS A 120 12.91 -23.24 15.76
N ASN A 121 13.47 -24.33 16.32
CA ASN A 121 14.21 -25.35 15.59
C ASN A 121 13.30 -26.10 14.58
N ILE A 122 12.05 -26.38 14.92
CA ILE A 122 11.06 -26.92 13.99
C ILE A 122 10.84 -25.96 12.82
N LEU A 123 10.67 -24.66 13.07
CA LEU A 123 10.50 -23.66 12.00
C LEU A 123 11.73 -23.59 11.09
N ARG A 124 12.95 -23.59 11.65
CA ARG A 124 14.21 -23.65 10.87
C ARG A 124 14.26 -24.93 10.01
N ALA A 125 13.92 -26.06 10.56
CA ALA A 125 13.91 -27.35 9.82
C ALA A 125 12.89 -27.34 8.67
N GLN A 126 11.74 -26.69 8.83
CA GLN A 126 10.73 -26.56 7.77
C GLN A 126 11.23 -25.80 6.53
N THR A 127 12.28 -24.98 6.65
CA THR A 127 12.88 -24.30 5.49
C THR A 127 13.54 -25.27 4.50
N ASN A 128 13.83 -26.51 4.90
CA ASN A 128 14.34 -27.59 4.05
C ASN A 128 15.62 -27.23 3.24
N ILE A 129 16.49 -26.41 3.83
CA ILE A 129 17.67 -25.85 3.14
C ILE A 129 18.59 -26.91 2.55
N LYS A 130 18.71 -28.07 3.24
CA LYS A 130 19.57 -29.18 2.80
C LYS A 130 19.14 -29.78 1.45
N ALA A 131 17.88 -29.62 1.06
CA ALA A 131 17.34 -30.12 -0.21
C ALA A 131 17.53 -29.14 -1.38
N ILE A 132 18.14 -27.96 -1.17
CA ILE A 132 18.39 -26.97 -2.22
C ILE A 132 19.57 -27.46 -3.08
N PRO A 133 19.37 -27.71 -4.40
CA PRO A 133 20.44 -28.10 -5.30
C PRO A 133 21.39 -26.93 -5.60
N ASN A 134 22.56 -27.19 -6.15
CA ASN A 134 23.52 -26.15 -6.53
C ASN A 134 22.93 -25.17 -7.56
N THR A 135 22.10 -25.67 -8.47
CA THR A 135 21.35 -24.86 -9.44
C THR A 135 19.88 -25.18 -9.31
N VAL A 136 19.09 -24.17 -8.98
CA VAL A 136 17.62 -24.25 -8.84
C VAL A 136 16.99 -23.95 -10.18
N THR A 137 16.14 -24.84 -10.68
CA THR A 137 15.25 -24.55 -11.83
C THR A 137 14.04 -23.80 -11.35
N VAL A 138 13.81 -22.62 -11.91
CA VAL A 138 12.66 -21.76 -11.57
C VAL A 138 11.37 -22.37 -12.11
N ARG A 139 10.37 -22.50 -11.25
CA ARG A 139 8.99 -22.83 -11.63
C ARG A 139 8.13 -21.57 -11.57
N TYR A 140 7.06 -21.56 -12.34
CA TYR A 140 6.20 -20.36 -12.50
C TYR A 140 4.83 -20.59 -11.86
N ALA A 141 4.35 -19.58 -11.16
CA ALA A 141 3.00 -19.58 -10.59
C ALA A 141 2.42 -18.16 -10.58
N VAL A 142 1.11 -18.09 -10.44
CA VAL A 142 0.35 -16.85 -10.26
C VAL A 142 -0.48 -16.99 -9.00
N THR A 143 -0.52 -15.95 -8.18
CA THR A 143 -1.40 -15.90 -7.00
C THR A 143 -2.87 -15.95 -7.42
N THR A 144 -3.67 -16.74 -6.72
CA THR A 144 -5.09 -16.94 -7.03
C THR A 144 -6.03 -16.34 -5.99
N THR A 145 -5.48 -16.00 -4.84
CA THR A 145 -6.13 -15.28 -3.75
C THR A 145 -5.14 -14.29 -3.17
N ARG A 146 -5.58 -13.39 -2.33
CA ARG A 146 -4.69 -12.57 -1.54
C ARG A 146 -3.83 -13.47 -0.64
N ALA A 147 -2.51 -13.30 -0.67
CA ALA A 147 -1.55 -14.27 -0.14
C ALA A 147 -0.42 -13.59 0.65
N ALA A 148 -0.20 -14.05 1.88
CA ALA A 148 0.92 -13.60 2.70
C ALA A 148 2.25 -14.13 2.17
N ILE A 149 3.23 -13.25 2.04
CA ILE A 149 4.65 -13.58 1.98
C ILE A 149 5.18 -13.51 3.40
N ARG A 150 5.84 -14.56 3.84
CA ARG A 150 6.31 -14.72 5.21
C ARG A 150 7.81 -15.01 5.27
N ASN A 151 8.44 -14.64 6.36
CA ASN A 151 9.86 -14.90 6.60
C ASN A 151 10.14 -16.40 6.79
N LEU A 152 9.20 -17.16 7.38
CA LEU A 152 9.30 -18.60 7.62
C LEU A 152 8.06 -19.35 7.10
N PRO A 153 8.20 -20.66 6.75
CA PRO A 153 7.12 -21.46 6.16
C PRO A 153 6.11 -21.94 7.20
N THR A 154 5.42 -20.98 7.82
CA THR A 154 4.35 -21.22 8.80
C THR A 154 3.20 -20.26 8.61
N GLY A 155 1.96 -20.70 8.87
CA GLY A 155 0.78 -19.84 8.95
C GLY A 155 0.55 -19.22 10.33
N GLN A 156 1.35 -19.60 11.33
CA GLN A 156 1.23 -19.06 12.69
C GLN A 156 1.92 -17.68 12.78
N GLY A 157 1.24 -16.71 13.42
CA GLY A 157 1.83 -15.42 13.76
C GLY A 157 2.71 -15.53 14.98
N LEU A 158 3.88 -14.88 14.96
CA LEU A 158 4.75 -14.71 16.11
C LEU A 158 4.88 -13.23 16.45
N PHE A 159 4.91 -12.91 17.75
CA PHE A 159 4.82 -11.52 18.24
C PHE A 159 5.90 -11.23 19.29
N TYR A 160 6.35 -9.99 19.40
CA TYR A 160 7.28 -9.57 20.45
C TYR A 160 6.64 -9.49 21.84
N TYR A 161 5.31 -9.38 21.92
CA TYR A 161 4.58 -9.27 23.19
C TYR A 161 3.41 -10.26 23.21
N ALA A 162 3.15 -10.84 24.38
CA ALA A 162 2.10 -11.85 24.57
C ALA A 162 0.69 -11.37 24.19
N ALA A 163 0.41 -10.08 24.37
CA ALA A 163 -0.90 -9.47 24.06
C ALA A 163 -0.99 -8.88 22.64
N ASP A 164 0.10 -8.85 21.90
CA ASP A 164 0.10 -8.29 20.53
C ASP A 164 -0.63 -9.23 19.55
N LYS A 165 -1.38 -8.65 18.64
CA LYS A 165 -2.13 -9.35 17.57
C LYS A 165 -2.00 -8.65 16.21
N ASP A 166 -1.30 -7.53 16.16
CA ASP A 166 -1.25 -6.66 14.98
C ASP A 166 0.11 -6.71 14.26
N PHE A 167 1.21 -6.94 14.99
CA PHE A 167 2.56 -6.90 14.44
C PHE A 167 3.20 -8.30 14.46
N ASP A 168 2.71 -9.18 13.58
CA ASP A 168 3.32 -10.49 13.35
C ASP A 168 4.71 -10.32 12.72
N VAL A 169 5.75 -10.67 13.44
CA VAL A 169 7.15 -10.51 13.01
C VAL A 169 7.54 -11.37 11.81
N LEU A 170 6.74 -12.38 11.49
CA LEU A 170 6.96 -13.22 10.31
C LEU A 170 6.21 -12.74 9.07
N GLN A 171 5.31 -11.76 9.22
CA GLN A 171 4.55 -11.20 8.11
C GLN A 171 5.34 -10.11 7.42
N GLU A 172 5.66 -10.32 6.14
CA GLU A 172 6.48 -9.43 5.35
C GLU A 172 5.62 -8.54 4.43
N THR A 173 4.78 -9.16 3.62
CA THR A 173 3.88 -8.46 2.71
C THR A 173 2.73 -9.34 2.26
N MET A 174 1.72 -8.74 1.59
CA MET A 174 0.66 -9.47 0.89
C MET A 174 0.81 -9.28 -0.60
N LEU A 175 0.63 -10.36 -1.36
CA LEU A 175 0.43 -10.32 -2.80
C LEU A 175 -1.06 -10.40 -3.13
N ASP A 176 -1.47 -9.66 -4.13
CA ASP A 176 -2.84 -9.70 -4.64
C ASP A 176 -3.02 -10.85 -5.66
N PRO A 177 -4.26 -11.27 -5.96
CA PRO A 177 -4.51 -12.23 -7.04
C PRO A 177 -3.99 -11.70 -8.38
N GLY A 178 -3.41 -12.56 -9.20
CA GLY A 178 -2.82 -12.19 -10.48
C GLY A 178 -1.36 -11.74 -10.42
N GLU A 179 -0.73 -11.74 -9.24
CA GLU A 179 0.70 -11.43 -9.14
C GLU A 179 1.53 -12.64 -9.59
N PRO A 180 2.43 -12.48 -10.58
CA PRO A 180 3.33 -13.56 -11.01
C PRO A 180 4.43 -13.78 -9.97
N VAL A 181 4.69 -15.02 -9.62
CA VAL A 181 5.77 -15.41 -8.71
C VAL A 181 6.66 -16.47 -9.32
N ALA A 182 7.97 -16.34 -9.10
CA ALA A 182 8.98 -17.35 -9.44
C ALA A 182 9.19 -18.26 -8.23
N ILE A 183 8.88 -19.54 -8.33
CA ILE A 183 9.08 -20.52 -7.26
C ILE A 183 10.52 -21.01 -7.31
N LEU A 184 11.24 -20.82 -6.20
CA LEU A 184 12.65 -21.18 -6.05
C LEU A 184 12.86 -22.41 -5.16
N HIS A 185 11.97 -22.66 -4.19
CA HIS A 185 12.10 -23.78 -3.25
C HIS A 185 10.75 -24.20 -2.67
N GLN A 186 10.76 -25.30 -1.89
CA GLN A 186 9.57 -25.84 -1.22
C GLN A 186 9.94 -26.26 0.20
N SER A 187 9.05 -25.96 1.17
CA SER A 187 9.19 -26.37 2.57
C SER A 187 9.21 -27.89 2.74
N ALA A 188 9.77 -28.38 3.84
CA ALA A 188 9.87 -29.81 4.12
C ALA A 188 8.51 -30.53 4.15
N ASN A 189 7.47 -29.88 4.71
CA ASN A 189 6.10 -30.40 4.72
C ASN A 189 5.34 -30.19 3.40
N GLY A 190 5.94 -29.50 2.43
CA GLY A 190 5.36 -29.24 1.11
C GLY A 190 4.21 -28.23 1.09
N TYR A 191 3.89 -27.54 2.21
CA TYR A 191 2.77 -26.59 2.27
C TYR A 191 3.13 -25.18 1.85
N PHE A 192 4.41 -24.84 1.76
CA PHE A 192 4.89 -23.52 1.36
C PHE A 192 5.89 -23.60 0.22
N TYR A 193 5.85 -22.59 -0.64
CA TYR A 193 6.89 -22.32 -1.64
C TYR A 193 7.68 -21.09 -1.22
N TYR A 194 9.01 -21.10 -1.38
CA TYR A 194 9.82 -19.89 -1.35
C TYR A 194 9.77 -19.26 -2.74
N VAL A 195 9.32 -18.02 -2.80
CA VAL A 195 9.07 -17.34 -4.08
C VAL A 195 9.76 -15.98 -4.15
N GLN A 196 9.97 -15.53 -5.39
CA GLN A 196 10.28 -14.15 -5.72
C GLN A 196 9.08 -13.54 -6.44
N SER A 197 8.56 -12.42 -5.93
CA SER A 197 7.66 -11.49 -6.62
C SER A 197 8.45 -10.34 -7.22
N TYR A 198 7.78 -9.31 -7.79
CA TYR A 198 8.52 -8.19 -8.37
C TYR A 198 9.33 -7.39 -7.34
N ASN A 199 8.94 -7.32 -6.07
CA ASN A 199 9.61 -6.51 -5.05
C ASN A 199 9.80 -7.20 -3.69
N TYR A 200 9.55 -8.50 -3.60
CA TYR A 200 9.75 -9.25 -2.36
C TYR A 200 10.03 -10.73 -2.59
N SER A 201 10.74 -11.36 -1.66
CA SER A 201 10.93 -12.81 -1.64
C SER A 201 10.62 -13.37 -0.25
N GLY A 202 10.07 -14.57 -0.20
CA GLY A 202 9.72 -15.24 1.05
C GLY A 202 8.81 -16.43 0.82
N TRP A 203 8.24 -16.94 1.91
CA TRP A 203 7.41 -18.12 1.91
C TRP A 203 5.94 -17.78 1.69
N ILE A 204 5.34 -18.37 0.67
CA ILE A 204 3.92 -18.27 0.36
C ILE A 204 3.24 -19.63 0.52
N SER A 205 2.02 -19.67 1.03
CA SER A 205 1.24 -20.89 1.06
C SER A 205 0.99 -21.42 -0.36
N ARG A 206 1.29 -22.70 -0.61
CA ARG A 206 1.01 -23.33 -1.92
C ARG A 206 -0.47 -23.29 -2.31
N PHE A 207 -1.35 -23.11 -1.33
CA PHE A 207 -2.80 -23.08 -1.58
C PHE A 207 -3.26 -21.78 -2.22
N ASN A 208 -2.45 -20.72 -2.14
CA ASN A 208 -2.77 -19.39 -2.68
C ASN A 208 -2.20 -19.14 -4.08
N VAL A 209 -1.51 -20.12 -4.69
CA VAL A 209 -0.89 -19.99 -6.02
C VAL A 209 -1.31 -21.11 -6.96
N GLY A 210 -1.51 -20.80 -8.23
CA GLY A 210 -1.71 -21.76 -9.31
C GLY A 210 -0.44 -21.92 -10.16
N LEU A 211 0.03 -23.14 -10.34
CA LEU A 211 1.20 -23.46 -11.17
C LEU A 211 0.87 -23.24 -12.65
N THR A 212 1.83 -22.73 -13.41
CA THR A 212 1.62 -22.44 -14.83
C THR A 212 2.93 -22.54 -15.63
N ASP A 213 2.83 -22.46 -16.96
CA ASP A 213 3.98 -22.31 -17.85
C ASP A 213 4.47 -20.85 -17.90
N LYS A 214 5.68 -20.64 -18.43
CA LYS A 214 6.29 -19.32 -18.56
C LYS A 214 5.47 -18.39 -19.46
N LYS A 215 4.85 -18.89 -20.52
CA LYS A 215 4.06 -18.10 -21.48
C LYS A 215 2.83 -17.48 -20.79
N THR A 216 2.08 -18.27 -20.06
CA THR A 216 0.91 -17.83 -19.29
C THR A 216 1.34 -16.90 -18.14
N TRP A 217 2.43 -17.21 -17.44
CA TRP A 217 2.99 -16.37 -16.39
C TRP A 217 3.35 -14.97 -16.89
N LEU A 218 3.96 -14.85 -18.09
CA LEU A 218 4.27 -13.56 -18.72
C LEU A 218 3.03 -12.72 -19.05
N GLN A 219 1.88 -13.35 -19.31
CA GLN A 219 0.62 -12.62 -19.55
C GLN A 219 0.15 -11.87 -18.30
N PHE A 220 0.44 -12.38 -17.09
CA PHE A 220 0.19 -11.70 -15.83
C PHE A 220 1.32 -10.71 -15.48
N ALA A 221 2.56 -11.04 -15.78
CA ALA A 221 3.70 -10.17 -15.52
C ALA A 221 3.62 -8.86 -16.35
N LYS A 222 3.20 -8.96 -17.61
CA LYS A 222 3.06 -7.82 -18.52
C LYS A 222 1.82 -8.00 -19.41
N PRO A 223 0.61 -7.81 -18.87
CA PRO A 223 -0.61 -7.89 -19.67
C PRO A 223 -0.58 -6.82 -20.77
N LYS A 224 -1.02 -7.20 -21.98
CA LYS A 224 -1.04 -6.29 -23.14
C LYS A 224 -2.02 -5.14 -22.93
N GLU A 225 -3.22 -5.49 -22.46
CA GLU A 225 -4.25 -4.54 -22.01
C GLU A 225 -4.75 -4.98 -20.63
N PHE A 226 -5.16 -4.02 -19.80
CA PHE A 226 -5.60 -4.29 -18.45
C PHE A 226 -6.51 -3.18 -17.92
N LEU A 227 -7.23 -3.51 -16.87
CA LEU A 227 -7.81 -2.52 -15.98
C LEU A 227 -6.90 -2.42 -14.73
N VAL A 228 -6.56 -1.21 -14.32
CA VAL A 228 -5.93 -0.99 -13.00
C VAL A 228 -7.02 -0.74 -11.95
N VAL A 229 -6.90 -1.36 -10.80
CA VAL A 229 -7.76 -1.07 -9.65
C VAL A 229 -7.37 0.29 -9.06
N THR A 230 -8.32 1.22 -8.98
CA THR A 230 -8.12 2.61 -8.52
C THR A 230 -8.73 2.88 -7.15
N ASP A 231 -9.62 2.01 -6.67
CA ASP A 231 -10.15 2.09 -5.31
C ASP A 231 -9.27 1.29 -4.33
N ALA A 232 -9.37 1.57 -3.02
CA ALA A 232 -8.62 0.84 -2.00
C ALA A 232 -8.78 -0.68 -2.13
N LYS A 233 -9.99 -1.12 -2.45
CA LYS A 233 -10.36 -2.53 -2.67
C LYS A 233 -11.36 -2.65 -3.80
N TYR A 234 -11.26 -3.72 -4.56
CA TYR A 234 -12.23 -4.10 -5.58
C TYR A 234 -12.44 -5.61 -5.57
N ALA A 235 -13.69 -6.02 -5.41
CA ALA A 235 -14.06 -7.44 -5.35
C ALA A 235 -14.73 -7.88 -6.63
N LEU A 236 -14.30 -9.01 -7.19
CA LEU A 236 -14.90 -9.66 -8.35
C LEU A 236 -15.52 -11.00 -7.97
N LYS A 237 -16.77 -11.20 -8.39
CA LYS A 237 -17.47 -12.48 -8.19
C LYS A 237 -17.05 -13.48 -9.28
N VAL A 238 -16.57 -14.65 -8.87
CA VAL A 238 -16.22 -15.77 -9.74
C VAL A 238 -17.03 -17.00 -9.29
N GLY A 239 -18.14 -17.25 -9.93
CA GLY A 239 -19.11 -18.25 -9.49
C GLY A 239 -19.70 -17.88 -8.12
N LYS A 240 -19.50 -18.73 -7.11
CA LYS A 240 -19.92 -18.49 -5.72
C LYS A 240 -18.87 -17.78 -4.86
N ASN A 241 -17.65 -17.64 -5.37
CA ASN A 241 -16.52 -17.06 -4.66
C ASN A 241 -16.38 -15.58 -5.00
N GLU A 242 -15.75 -14.84 -4.09
CA GLU A 242 -15.33 -13.46 -4.27
C GLU A 242 -13.81 -13.39 -4.25
N VAL A 243 -13.22 -12.67 -5.20
CA VAL A 243 -11.78 -12.47 -5.31
C VAL A 243 -11.51 -10.99 -5.08
N LEU A 244 -10.80 -10.68 -4.00
CA LEU A 244 -10.50 -9.32 -3.58
C LEU A 244 -9.15 -8.86 -4.16
N TYR A 245 -9.15 -7.67 -4.74
CA TYR A 245 -7.99 -6.98 -5.29
C TYR A 245 -7.77 -5.66 -4.54
N GLN A 246 -6.52 -5.32 -4.30
CA GLN A 246 -6.14 -4.02 -3.75
C GLN A 246 -5.78 -3.02 -4.87
N GLN A 247 -5.71 -1.75 -4.49
CA GLN A 247 -5.33 -0.66 -5.38
C GLN A 247 -4.00 -0.92 -6.12
N GLY A 248 -3.93 -0.51 -7.38
CA GLY A 248 -2.75 -0.65 -8.22
C GLY A 248 -2.60 -2.02 -8.90
N VAL A 249 -3.45 -3.01 -8.57
CA VAL A 249 -3.45 -4.32 -9.25
C VAL A 249 -3.97 -4.19 -10.67
N ARG A 250 -3.34 -4.93 -11.60
CA ARG A 250 -3.76 -5.01 -13.00
C ARG A 250 -4.60 -6.27 -13.23
N LEU A 251 -5.78 -6.08 -13.77
CA LEU A 251 -6.67 -7.15 -14.22
C LEU A 251 -6.49 -7.31 -15.73
N PRO A 252 -5.92 -8.42 -16.26
CA PRO A 252 -5.72 -8.59 -17.70
C PRO A 252 -7.04 -8.47 -18.46
N LEU A 253 -7.12 -7.51 -19.39
CA LEU A 253 -8.30 -7.24 -20.21
C LEU A 253 -8.23 -8.11 -21.47
N VAL A 254 -9.27 -8.90 -21.75
CA VAL A 254 -9.30 -9.85 -22.86
C VAL A 254 -10.40 -9.55 -23.89
N ALA A 255 -11.41 -8.79 -23.50
CA ALA A 255 -12.43 -8.30 -24.41
C ALA A 255 -13.07 -7.00 -23.92
N GLU A 256 -13.56 -6.20 -24.84
CA GLU A 256 -14.27 -4.97 -24.60
C GLU A 256 -15.58 -4.94 -25.44
N GLN A 257 -16.67 -4.63 -24.75
CA GLN A 257 -18.00 -4.47 -25.32
C GLN A 257 -18.51 -3.05 -25.02
N PRO A 258 -19.62 -2.57 -25.63
CA PRO A 258 -20.08 -1.20 -25.38
C PRO A 258 -20.24 -0.81 -23.90
N ALA A 259 -20.76 -1.71 -23.06
CA ALA A 259 -21.04 -1.45 -21.64
C ALA A 259 -20.11 -2.22 -20.68
N LEU A 260 -19.34 -3.19 -21.14
CA LEU A 260 -18.60 -4.13 -20.32
C LEU A 260 -17.15 -4.30 -20.77
N TYR A 261 -16.25 -4.46 -19.80
CA TYR A 261 -14.95 -5.07 -19.97
C TYR A 261 -15.02 -6.54 -19.58
N THR A 262 -14.25 -7.41 -20.23
CA THR A 262 -14.04 -8.80 -19.79
C THR A 262 -12.59 -8.96 -19.38
N VAL A 263 -12.36 -9.31 -18.10
CA VAL A 263 -11.03 -9.53 -17.52
C VAL A 263 -10.79 -11.00 -17.21
N GLU A 264 -9.51 -11.42 -17.15
CA GLU A 264 -9.11 -12.73 -16.65
C GLU A 264 -8.81 -12.69 -15.16
N VAL A 265 -9.48 -13.56 -14.40
CA VAL A 265 -9.27 -13.77 -12.96
C VAL A 265 -8.61 -15.13 -12.76
N PRO A 266 -7.46 -15.20 -12.03
CA PRO A 266 -6.78 -16.45 -11.77
C PRO A 266 -7.53 -17.29 -10.74
N GLN A 267 -7.64 -18.59 -11.00
CA GLN A 267 -8.13 -19.59 -10.04
C GLN A 267 -7.19 -20.77 -9.98
N LYS A 268 -7.18 -21.48 -8.86
CA LYS A 268 -6.44 -22.71 -8.68
C LYS A 268 -7.35 -23.92 -8.87
N LEU A 269 -6.92 -24.84 -9.71
CA LEU A 269 -7.55 -26.16 -9.87
C LEU A 269 -7.19 -27.11 -8.72
N PRO A 270 -7.96 -28.17 -8.47
CA PRO A 270 -7.64 -29.20 -7.47
C PRO A 270 -6.25 -29.85 -7.65
N ASN A 271 -5.79 -30.00 -8.90
CA ASN A 271 -4.45 -30.52 -9.22
C ASN A 271 -3.31 -29.51 -8.97
N GLY A 272 -3.62 -28.28 -8.53
CA GLY A 272 -2.65 -27.23 -8.24
C GLY A 272 -2.33 -26.31 -9.40
N ASN A 273 -2.83 -26.56 -10.59
CA ASN A 273 -2.56 -25.72 -11.77
C ASN A 273 -3.43 -24.46 -11.79
N LEU A 274 -2.94 -23.44 -12.49
CA LEU A 274 -3.67 -22.22 -12.77
C LEU A 274 -4.78 -22.45 -13.79
N GLN A 275 -5.96 -21.92 -13.51
CA GLN A 275 -7.05 -21.70 -14.46
C GLN A 275 -7.37 -20.21 -14.54
N LYS A 276 -7.71 -19.71 -15.72
CA LYS A 276 -8.13 -18.32 -15.95
C LYS A 276 -9.63 -18.29 -16.18
N HIS A 277 -10.35 -17.52 -15.37
CA HIS A 277 -11.78 -17.28 -15.52
C HIS A 277 -12.04 -15.90 -16.13
N LYS A 278 -12.98 -15.84 -17.09
CA LYS A 278 -13.43 -14.57 -17.65
C LYS A 278 -14.56 -14.00 -16.80
N VAL A 279 -14.41 -12.74 -16.38
CA VAL A 279 -15.36 -12.01 -15.56
C VAL A 279 -15.69 -10.67 -16.21
N ASN A 280 -16.96 -10.32 -16.25
CA ASN A 280 -17.40 -9.04 -16.79
C ASN A 280 -17.35 -7.94 -15.70
N VAL A 281 -16.81 -6.80 -16.08
CA VAL A 281 -16.70 -5.58 -15.28
C VAL A 281 -17.45 -4.45 -16.00
N PRO A 282 -18.44 -3.80 -15.36
CA PRO A 282 -19.10 -2.66 -15.98
C PRO A 282 -18.14 -1.52 -16.28
N LYS A 283 -18.25 -0.89 -17.46
CA LYS A 283 -17.41 0.28 -17.81
C LYS A 283 -17.64 1.49 -16.90
N LEU A 284 -18.80 1.57 -16.25
CA LEU A 284 -19.13 2.60 -15.27
C LEU A 284 -18.60 2.33 -13.87
N ALA A 285 -17.89 1.21 -13.64
CA ALA A 285 -17.28 0.88 -12.36
C ALA A 285 -16.16 1.89 -12.03
N LYS A 286 -16.40 2.76 -11.04
CA LYS A 286 -15.46 3.81 -10.62
C LYS A 286 -14.19 3.27 -9.93
N ALA A 287 -14.21 1.99 -9.55
CA ALA A 287 -13.09 1.34 -8.85
C ALA A 287 -11.98 0.85 -9.76
N VAL A 288 -12.14 0.97 -11.08
CA VAL A 288 -11.15 0.52 -12.08
C VAL A 288 -11.00 1.55 -13.20
N HIS A 289 -9.82 1.53 -13.84
CA HIS A 289 -9.51 2.36 -14.99
C HIS A 289 -8.83 1.51 -16.07
N LYS A 290 -9.15 1.74 -17.36
CA LYS A 290 -8.48 1.05 -18.48
C LYS A 290 -7.06 1.62 -18.66
N GLY A 291 -6.05 0.76 -18.50
CA GLY A 291 -4.67 1.20 -18.41
C GLY A 291 -4.36 1.88 -17.08
N TYR A 292 -3.18 2.45 -16.94
CA TYR A 292 -2.82 3.27 -15.78
C TYR A 292 -3.51 4.63 -15.81
N LEU A 293 -3.70 5.22 -14.63
CA LEU A 293 -4.04 6.64 -14.53
C LEU A 293 -2.89 7.51 -15.08
N PRO A 294 -3.16 8.69 -15.64
CA PRO A 294 -2.10 9.67 -15.91
C PRO A 294 -1.29 9.94 -14.64
N TYR A 295 0.03 9.94 -14.75
CA TYR A 295 0.86 10.29 -13.58
C TYR A 295 0.81 11.79 -13.35
N THR A 296 -0.06 12.21 -12.46
CA THR A 296 -0.21 13.57 -11.96
C THR A 296 -0.15 13.56 -10.45
N SER A 297 0.30 14.66 -9.84
CA SER A 297 0.31 14.84 -8.38
C SER A 297 -1.08 14.60 -7.78
N ASN A 298 -2.13 15.14 -8.41
CA ASN A 298 -3.50 14.97 -7.94
C ASN A 298 -3.98 13.52 -7.98
N ASN A 299 -3.58 12.71 -8.96
CA ASN A 299 -3.94 11.30 -9.00
C ASN A 299 -3.27 10.49 -7.88
N ILE A 300 -2.04 10.83 -7.49
CA ILE A 300 -1.38 10.22 -6.33
C ILE A 300 -2.13 10.56 -5.04
N VAL A 301 -2.47 11.84 -4.82
CA VAL A 301 -3.24 12.27 -3.65
C VAL A 301 -4.61 11.59 -3.62
N ARG A 302 -5.37 11.57 -4.73
CA ARG A 302 -6.66 10.85 -4.83
C ARG A 302 -6.52 9.37 -4.45
N SER A 303 -5.46 8.73 -4.96
CA SER A 303 -5.20 7.31 -4.71
C SER A 303 -4.92 7.03 -3.23
N ALA A 304 -4.10 7.87 -2.57
CA ALA A 304 -3.83 7.73 -1.15
C ALA A 304 -5.09 7.91 -0.29
N PHE A 305 -5.94 8.89 -0.62
CA PHE A 305 -7.20 9.13 0.10
C PHE A 305 -8.22 8.00 0.01
N ARG A 306 -8.08 7.07 -0.95
CA ARG A 306 -8.93 5.86 -1.00
C ARG A 306 -8.78 4.99 0.24
N PHE A 307 -7.64 5.08 0.92
CA PHE A 307 -7.37 4.34 2.16
C PHE A 307 -7.72 5.12 3.44
N TYR A 308 -8.07 6.40 3.36
CA TYR A 308 -8.39 7.20 4.55
C TYR A 308 -9.42 6.51 5.44
N GLY A 309 -9.16 6.45 6.74
CA GLY A 309 -10.01 5.81 7.75
C GLY A 309 -9.94 4.28 7.77
N MET A 310 -9.22 3.64 6.84
CA MET A 310 -9.01 2.20 6.90
C MET A 310 -8.05 1.81 8.04
N PRO A 311 -8.20 0.62 8.63
CA PRO A 311 -7.28 0.15 9.66
C PRO A 311 -5.86 0.04 9.14
N TYR A 312 -4.86 0.29 9.99
CA TYR A 312 -3.46 -0.02 9.71
C TYR A 312 -3.29 -1.54 9.51
N GLY A 313 -2.65 -1.95 8.43
CA GLY A 313 -2.45 -3.35 8.10
C GLY A 313 -0.96 -3.68 7.96
N TRP A 314 -0.32 -4.10 9.07
CA TRP A 314 1.07 -4.56 9.05
C TRP A 314 1.29 -5.64 7.99
N GLY A 315 2.27 -5.44 7.08
CA GLY A 315 2.52 -6.35 5.98
C GLY A 315 1.29 -6.66 5.11
N GLY A 316 0.28 -5.77 5.05
CA GLY A 316 -0.94 -5.95 4.27
C GLY A 316 -2.06 -6.71 4.99
N PHE A 317 -1.95 -6.98 6.28
CA PHE A 317 -3.01 -7.59 7.07
C PHE A 317 -4.31 -6.76 7.07
N LYS A 318 -5.42 -7.37 7.44
CA LYS A 318 -6.77 -6.77 7.47
C LYS A 318 -7.21 -6.25 6.09
N ASP A 319 -6.63 -6.80 5.02
CA ASP A 319 -6.82 -6.30 3.63
C ASP A 319 -6.62 -4.79 3.54
N SER A 320 -5.61 -4.27 4.23
CA SER A 320 -5.29 -2.86 4.32
C SER A 320 -3.81 -2.61 4.00
N VAL A 321 -3.30 -1.46 4.40
CA VAL A 321 -1.93 -1.00 4.10
C VAL A 321 -1.19 -0.63 5.38
N ASP A 322 0.13 -0.86 5.40
CA ASP A 322 1.06 -0.15 6.27
C ASP A 322 1.59 1.11 5.58
N CYS A 323 2.52 1.81 6.21
CA CYS A 323 3.02 3.10 5.73
C CYS A 323 3.63 3.02 4.33
N SER A 324 4.53 2.08 4.07
CA SER A 324 5.17 1.93 2.76
C SER A 324 4.24 1.34 1.70
N ALA A 325 3.29 0.48 2.08
CA ALA A 325 2.28 -0.04 1.16
C ALA A 325 1.28 1.03 0.71
N LEU A 326 0.96 2.02 1.55
CA LEU A 326 0.15 3.18 1.15
C LEU A 326 0.80 3.93 -0.02
N ILE A 327 2.09 4.23 0.09
CA ILE A 327 2.87 4.89 -0.96
C ILE A 327 2.93 4.01 -2.20
N LEU A 328 3.35 2.75 -2.04
CA LEU A 328 3.47 1.79 -3.12
C LEU A 328 2.18 1.63 -3.93
N ASN A 329 1.04 1.46 -3.26
CA ASN A 329 -0.24 1.26 -3.93
C ASN A 329 -0.71 2.52 -4.66
N ALA A 330 -0.53 3.71 -4.07
CA ALA A 330 -0.85 4.96 -4.75
C ALA A 330 -0.05 5.10 -6.06
N TYR A 331 1.25 4.84 -6.03
CA TYR A 331 2.12 4.95 -7.20
C TYR A 331 1.92 3.81 -8.23
N ARG A 332 1.49 2.62 -7.81
CA ARG A 332 1.12 1.54 -8.73
C ARG A 332 -0.06 1.90 -9.63
N THR A 333 -0.96 2.79 -9.19
CA THR A 333 -2.10 3.25 -10.03
C THR A 333 -1.66 3.99 -11.29
N VAL A 334 -0.49 4.61 -11.26
CA VAL A 334 0.12 5.34 -12.38
C VAL A 334 1.24 4.54 -13.07
N GLY A 335 1.49 3.28 -12.64
CA GLY A 335 2.45 2.37 -13.27
C GLY A 335 3.88 2.48 -12.74
N ILE A 336 4.10 3.08 -11.58
CA ILE A 336 5.41 3.13 -10.91
C ILE A 336 5.49 1.98 -9.90
N TYR A 337 6.56 1.18 -9.99
CA TYR A 337 6.79 -0.03 -9.21
C TYR A 337 7.90 0.17 -8.18
N LEU A 338 7.52 0.57 -6.97
CA LEU A 338 8.44 0.89 -5.88
C LEU A 338 8.91 -0.39 -5.15
N PRO A 339 10.07 -0.32 -4.46
CA PRO A 339 10.46 -1.29 -3.44
C PRO A 339 9.39 -1.41 -2.34
N ARG A 340 9.40 -2.54 -1.62
CA ARG A 340 8.41 -2.78 -0.57
C ARG A 340 8.67 -1.99 0.71
N ASN A 341 9.92 -1.89 1.13
CA ASN A 341 10.30 -1.33 2.42
C ASN A 341 10.63 0.17 2.35
N THR A 342 10.43 0.89 3.44
CA THR A 342 10.64 2.35 3.54
C THR A 342 12.06 2.78 3.21
N ASP A 343 13.05 2.09 3.75
CA ASP A 343 14.48 2.37 3.54
C ASP A 343 14.90 2.20 2.08
N GLU A 344 14.39 1.16 1.41
CA GLU A 344 14.63 0.93 -0.01
C GLU A 344 13.91 1.97 -0.88
N GLN A 345 12.66 2.35 -0.51
CA GLN A 345 11.92 3.42 -1.21
C GLN A 345 12.65 4.77 -1.09
N ALA A 346 13.17 5.11 0.11
CA ALA A 346 13.92 6.34 0.35
C ALA A 346 15.22 6.44 -0.48
N ASN A 347 15.81 5.29 -0.81
CA ASN A 347 17.08 5.19 -1.50
C ASN A 347 16.98 4.77 -2.97
N THR A 348 15.77 4.67 -3.52
CA THR A 348 15.56 4.30 -4.93
C THR A 348 15.64 5.50 -5.87
N ALA A 349 15.39 5.29 -7.17
CA ALA A 349 15.38 6.35 -8.18
C ALA A 349 14.26 7.36 -7.91
N GLY A 350 14.56 8.63 -8.17
CA GLY A 350 13.70 9.80 -7.98
C GLY A 350 14.53 11.04 -7.62
N VAL A 351 13.87 12.18 -7.55
CA VAL A 351 14.49 13.42 -7.06
C VAL A 351 14.43 13.42 -5.54
N ARG A 352 15.59 13.29 -4.90
CA ARG A 352 15.71 13.24 -3.45
C ARG A 352 16.13 14.59 -2.90
N THR A 353 15.45 15.05 -1.86
CA THR A 353 15.79 16.22 -1.07
C THR A 353 16.13 15.79 0.35
N LEU A 354 17.35 16.05 0.78
CA LEU A 354 17.83 15.71 2.12
C LEU A 354 17.40 16.80 3.11
N LEU A 355 16.85 16.37 4.24
CA LEU A 355 16.42 17.26 5.34
C LEU A 355 17.25 17.05 6.60
N GLU A 356 18.15 16.07 6.61
CA GLU A 356 19.05 15.83 7.74
C GLU A 356 19.93 17.07 8.02
N GLY A 357 20.08 17.43 9.29
CA GLY A 357 20.85 18.61 9.72
C GLY A 357 20.12 19.94 9.60
N LEU A 358 18.92 19.99 8.97
CA LEU A 358 18.11 21.22 8.89
C LEU A 358 17.30 21.42 10.17
N ASP A 359 17.16 22.70 10.59
CA ASP A 359 16.24 23.07 11.65
C ASP A 359 14.77 23.05 11.18
N LYS A 360 13.83 23.23 12.11
CA LYS A 360 12.37 23.18 11.83
C LYS A 360 11.95 24.19 10.76
N ALA A 361 12.47 25.42 10.79
CA ALA A 361 12.10 26.46 9.83
C ALA A 361 12.63 26.14 8.42
N GLN A 362 13.86 25.67 8.33
CA GLN A 362 14.48 25.23 7.08
C GLN A 362 13.73 24.03 6.49
N ARG A 363 13.37 23.03 7.31
CA ARG A 363 12.57 21.87 6.87
C ARG A 363 11.22 22.30 6.31
N THR A 364 10.51 23.17 7.02
CA THR A 364 9.21 23.71 6.58
C THR A 364 9.34 24.48 5.26
N ALA A 365 10.40 25.24 5.07
CA ALA A 365 10.69 25.95 3.82
C ALA A 365 10.93 24.98 2.66
N VAL A 366 11.75 23.92 2.89
CA VAL A 366 12.00 22.88 1.89
C VAL A 366 10.70 22.16 1.49
N LEU A 367 9.86 21.77 2.46
CA LEU A 367 8.61 21.08 2.18
C LEU A 367 7.63 21.95 1.37
N LYS A 368 7.71 23.28 1.47
CA LYS A 368 6.85 24.19 0.69
C LYS A 368 7.06 24.05 -0.83
N ASP A 369 8.27 23.72 -1.25
CA ASP A 369 8.65 23.62 -2.66
C ASP A 369 8.38 22.22 -3.26
N LEU A 370 8.01 21.24 -2.41
CA LEU A 370 7.66 19.90 -2.88
C LEU A 370 6.25 19.85 -3.47
N GLN A 371 6.10 18.99 -4.48
CA GLN A 371 4.77 18.66 -5.02
C GLN A 371 3.98 17.81 -4.02
N PRO A 372 2.66 18.08 -3.80
CA PRO A 372 1.78 17.12 -3.12
C PRO A 372 1.89 15.73 -3.77
N GLY A 373 1.93 14.70 -2.94
CA GLY A 373 2.22 13.33 -3.39
C GLY A 373 3.67 12.90 -3.15
N ALA A 374 4.63 13.81 -2.90
CA ALA A 374 5.98 13.46 -2.48
C ALA A 374 5.97 12.57 -1.24
N ALA A 375 6.88 11.58 -1.18
CA ALA A 375 7.03 10.70 -0.03
C ALA A 375 8.08 11.24 0.93
N LEU A 376 7.72 11.36 2.23
CA LEU A 376 8.58 11.87 3.29
C LEU A 376 9.03 10.71 4.17
N TYR A 377 10.32 10.41 4.19
CA TYR A 377 10.91 9.24 4.85
C TYR A 377 11.61 9.60 6.15
N MET A 378 11.43 8.75 7.15
CA MET A 378 12.11 8.72 8.42
C MET A 378 12.37 7.27 8.84
N ASP A 379 13.18 7.01 9.84
CA ASP A 379 13.48 5.66 10.31
C ASP A 379 12.21 4.88 10.63
N GLY A 380 12.00 3.79 9.87
CA GLY A 380 10.87 2.87 10.05
C GLY A 380 9.50 3.43 9.67
N HIS A 381 9.40 4.61 9.01
CA HIS A 381 8.11 5.18 8.63
C HIS A 381 8.19 6.06 7.38
N VAL A 382 7.05 6.23 6.69
CA VAL A 382 6.89 7.12 5.54
C VAL A 382 5.50 7.75 5.52
N LEU A 383 5.45 9.01 5.06
CA LEU A 383 4.27 9.84 4.92
C LEU A 383 4.09 10.25 3.46
N LEU A 384 2.86 10.46 3.01
CA LEU A 384 2.59 11.11 1.72
C LEU A 384 2.21 12.58 1.97
N TYR A 385 3.02 13.48 1.45
CA TYR A 385 2.86 14.92 1.59
C TYR A 385 1.62 15.44 0.85
N LEU A 386 0.84 16.32 1.50
CA LEU A 386 -0.38 16.90 0.94
C LEU A 386 -0.26 18.39 0.60
N GLY A 387 0.71 19.11 1.20
CA GLY A 387 0.86 20.54 1.10
C GLY A 387 0.91 21.21 2.45
N GLN A 388 0.79 22.55 2.46
CA GLN A 388 0.82 23.36 3.69
C GLN A 388 -0.45 24.17 3.86
N ILE A 389 -0.84 24.41 5.12
CA ILE A 389 -1.91 25.31 5.51
C ILE A 389 -1.31 26.32 6.49
N LYS A 390 -1.31 27.61 6.14
CA LYS A 390 -0.71 28.69 6.96
C LYS A 390 0.75 28.40 7.36
N GLY A 391 1.49 27.71 6.50
CA GLY A 391 2.89 27.34 6.75
C GLY A 391 3.08 26.03 7.50
N GLU A 392 2.04 25.38 8.00
CA GLU A 392 2.13 24.05 8.64
C GLU A 392 1.98 22.94 7.58
N PRO A 393 2.94 22.01 7.47
CA PRO A 393 2.87 20.89 6.52
C PRO A 393 1.91 19.80 7.00
N TYR A 394 1.17 19.23 6.05
CA TYR A 394 0.23 18.11 6.25
C TYR A 394 0.58 16.90 5.42
N CYS A 395 0.21 15.74 5.92
CA CYS A 395 0.38 14.45 5.24
C CYS A 395 -0.82 13.53 5.42
N ILE A 396 -0.93 12.51 4.56
CA ILE A 396 -1.74 11.32 4.80
C ILE A 396 -0.80 10.14 5.04
N GLN A 397 -1.09 9.32 6.04
CA GLN A 397 -0.21 8.24 6.48
C GLN A 397 -0.99 7.07 7.08
N ALA A 398 -0.48 5.84 6.91
CA ALA A 398 -0.92 4.71 7.71
C ALA A 398 -0.14 4.74 9.04
N LEU A 399 -0.82 5.12 10.12
CA LEU A 399 -0.21 5.41 11.43
C LEU A 399 -0.52 4.30 12.44
N GLY A 400 0.52 3.62 12.94
CA GLY A 400 0.38 2.61 13.99
C GLY A 400 0.21 3.23 15.38
N SER A 401 1.06 4.20 15.71
CA SER A 401 1.03 4.90 17.01
C SER A 401 1.81 6.22 16.93
N TYR A 402 1.52 7.11 17.87
CA TYR A 402 2.23 8.36 18.14
C TYR A 402 2.38 8.54 19.65
N PHE A 403 3.01 9.63 20.11
CA PHE A 403 3.26 9.87 21.52
C PHE A 403 2.65 11.22 21.94
N VAL A 404 2.09 11.24 23.16
CA VAL A 404 1.60 12.45 23.81
C VAL A 404 2.22 12.50 25.20
N LYS A 405 3.02 13.53 25.48
CA LYS A 405 3.74 13.68 26.77
C LYS A 405 4.54 12.43 27.17
N GLY A 406 5.16 11.77 26.18
CA GLY A 406 5.95 10.55 26.40
C GLY A 406 5.13 9.24 26.47
N GLU A 407 3.80 9.30 26.47
CA GLU A 407 2.93 8.13 26.48
C GLU A 407 2.51 7.73 25.08
N ARG A 408 2.62 6.42 24.76
CA ARG A 408 2.24 5.85 23.47
C ARG A 408 0.72 5.85 23.30
N GLN A 409 0.25 6.48 22.25
CA GLN A 409 -1.13 6.44 21.79
C GLN A 409 -1.22 5.51 20.57
N ARG A 410 -2.15 4.55 20.59
CA ARG A 410 -2.41 3.65 19.47
C ARG A 410 -3.44 4.26 18.55
N GLU A 411 -3.09 4.48 17.28
CA GLU A 411 -4.02 4.97 16.26
C GLU A 411 -4.53 3.83 15.37
N MET A 412 -3.64 3.09 14.76
CA MET A 412 -3.93 1.93 13.92
C MET A 412 -4.87 2.20 12.74
N HIS A 413 -4.80 3.39 12.14
CA HIS A 413 -5.59 3.78 10.95
C HIS A 413 -4.77 4.58 9.94
N VAL A 414 -5.34 4.73 8.75
CA VAL A 414 -4.87 5.73 7.77
C VAL A 414 -5.51 7.06 8.10
N VAL A 415 -4.68 8.05 8.41
CA VAL A 415 -5.10 9.35 8.91
C VAL A 415 -4.49 10.50 8.14
N VAL A 416 -5.13 11.67 8.20
CA VAL A 416 -4.50 12.95 7.85
C VAL A 416 -4.01 13.61 9.13
N SER A 417 -2.77 14.09 9.11
CA SER A 417 -2.17 14.82 10.24
C SER A 417 -1.29 15.95 9.74
N ASP A 418 -1.02 16.91 10.61
CA ASP A 418 0.18 17.74 10.47
C ASP A 418 1.43 16.94 10.88
N LEU A 419 2.59 17.55 10.81
CA LEU A 419 3.87 16.91 11.14
C LEU A 419 4.32 17.21 12.59
N THR A 420 3.44 17.65 13.47
CA THR A 420 3.79 17.93 14.89
C THR A 420 3.64 16.70 15.79
N LEU A 421 2.99 15.61 15.31
CA LEU A 421 2.89 14.35 16.06
C LEU A 421 4.25 13.87 16.54
N GLN A 422 4.36 13.57 17.84
CA GLN A 422 5.61 13.07 18.43
C GLN A 422 5.79 11.58 18.22
N ARG A 423 7.06 11.18 18.07
CA ARG A 423 7.52 9.81 18.00
C ARG A 423 8.14 9.35 19.33
N SER A 424 8.55 8.08 19.40
CA SER A 424 9.24 7.50 20.57
C SER A 424 10.58 8.17 20.88
N SER A 425 11.19 8.81 19.90
CA SER A 425 12.40 9.63 20.06
C SER A 425 12.17 10.90 20.89
N GLY A 426 10.92 11.35 21.05
CA GLY A 426 10.54 12.65 21.57
C GLY A 426 10.49 13.75 20.51
N ASN A 427 11.00 13.51 19.31
CA ASN A 427 10.95 14.42 18.17
C ASN A 427 9.55 14.39 17.51
N SER A 428 9.19 15.47 16.84
CA SER A 428 8.04 15.48 15.94
C SER A 428 8.35 14.72 14.63
N LEU A 429 7.29 14.37 13.88
CA LEU A 429 7.45 13.82 12.54
C LEU A 429 8.30 14.71 11.65
N LEU A 430 8.12 16.06 11.73
CA LEU A 430 8.90 17.03 10.95
C LEU A 430 10.39 16.96 11.26
N GLU A 431 10.76 16.81 12.54
CA GLU A 431 12.16 16.72 12.97
C GLU A 431 12.81 15.40 12.58
N ASP A 432 12.04 14.30 12.52
CA ASP A 432 12.56 12.99 12.17
C ASP A 432 12.58 12.71 10.64
N VAL A 433 11.85 13.48 9.79
CA VAL A 433 11.98 13.34 8.33
C VAL A 433 13.40 13.63 7.89
N HIS A 434 14.10 12.65 7.34
CA HIS A 434 15.47 12.81 6.84
C HIS A 434 15.54 12.97 5.31
N THR A 435 14.55 12.45 4.56
CA THR A 435 14.56 12.47 3.10
C THR A 435 13.15 12.67 2.55
N ALA A 436 12.98 13.56 1.59
CA ALA A 436 11.80 13.62 0.74
C ALA A 436 12.12 13.08 -0.65
N VAL A 437 11.21 12.33 -1.27
CA VAL A 437 11.39 11.78 -2.62
C VAL A 437 10.19 12.13 -3.49
N GLU A 438 10.46 12.74 -4.63
CA GLU A 438 9.54 12.88 -5.75
C GLU A 438 9.94 11.88 -6.83
N PHE A 439 9.08 10.94 -7.17
CA PHE A 439 9.37 9.88 -8.14
C PHE A 439 9.21 10.40 -9.59
N LYS A 440 10.19 11.17 -10.05
CA LYS A 440 10.20 11.79 -11.37
C LYS A 440 11.60 11.79 -12.02
#